data_790bdfdc1c668f5be5a401220e7ea163
#
_entry.id   790bdfdc1c668f5be5a401220e7ea163
#
_cell.length_a   1.000
_cell.length_b   1.000
_cell.length_c   1.000
_cell.angle_alpha   90.00
_cell.angle_beta   90.00
_cell.angle_gamma   90.00
#
_symmetry.space_group_name_H-M   'P 1'
#
loop_
_entity.id
_entity.type
_entity.pdbx_description
1 polymer ?
#
loop_
_entity_poly.entity_id
_entity_poly.type
_entity_poly.pdbx_seq_one_letter_code
_entity_poly.pdbx_strand_id
1 'polypeptide(L)'
;MIRSFARPLRAVASGMLVLAAACQATTQSDVSQVPAPAPAADAHQHMPGMAMDSAPTAAPARNDSAMRHQMDPDTRFMHHMMMHHAQALAMTSLVPARNASQGLNLLAERIDVSQKDEIALMRRWLERRGKPLPPPGEHAMPMMMPGMLTESELGRLRAATGGEFERLFLEFMIRHHEGALVMVAELLGSQGAAQDSELFALVSDIDADQRAEINRMRSMLSAMGTRSPG
;
A
#
# COMPACT_ATOMS: atom_id res chain seq x y z
N MET A 1 -51.54 28.47 28.15
CA MET A 1 -52.27 27.47 27.34
C MET A 1 -51.21 26.67 26.56
N ILE A 2 -50.87 25.49 27.08
CA ILE A 2 -49.83 24.63 26.55
C ILE A 2 -50.55 23.46 25.87
N ARG A 3 -50.33 23.31 24.53
CA ARG A 3 -50.86 22.16 23.80
C ARG A 3 -49.74 21.18 23.56
N SER A 4 -49.80 20.06 24.27
CA SER A 4 -48.97 18.86 24.12
C SER A 4 -49.45 18.10 22.89
N PHE A 5 -48.54 17.81 21.93
CA PHE A 5 -48.76 16.87 20.84
C PHE A 5 -47.93 15.60 21.09
N ALA A 6 -48.64 14.56 21.54
CA ALA A 6 -48.10 13.20 21.59
C ALA A 6 -48.18 12.56 20.19
N ARG A 7 -47.08 11.99 19.69
CA ARG A 7 -47.05 11.14 18.49
C ARG A 7 -47.06 9.67 18.91
N PRO A 8 -47.82 8.80 18.24
CA PRO A 8 -47.84 7.39 18.57
C PRO A 8 -46.68 6.61 17.95
N LEU A 9 -46.08 5.72 18.74
CA LEU A 9 -45.16 4.67 18.31
C LEU A 9 -45.88 3.69 17.38
N ARG A 10 -45.32 3.47 16.20
CA ARG A 10 -45.67 2.32 15.36
C ARG A 10 -44.63 1.22 15.58
N ALA A 11 -45.08 0.14 16.19
CA ALA A 11 -44.35 -1.12 16.27
C ALA A 11 -44.45 -1.82 14.91
N VAL A 12 -43.27 -2.17 14.34
CA VAL A 12 -43.17 -3.04 13.16
C VAL A 12 -42.66 -4.40 13.66
N ALA A 13 -43.51 -5.40 13.54
CA ALA A 13 -43.20 -6.77 13.89
C ALA A 13 -42.27 -7.40 12.85
N SER A 14 -41.15 -7.94 13.30
CA SER A 14 -40.20 -8.71 12.49
C SER A 14 -40.70 -10.14 12.27
N GLY A 15 -40.87 -10.53 11.01
CA GLY A 15 -41.04 -11.90 10.62
C GLY A 15 -39.63 -12.54 10.41
N MET A 16 -39.37 -13.55 11.23
CA MET A 16 -38.17 -14.38 11.15
C MET A 16 -38.43 -15.56 10.22
N LEU A 17 -37.81 -15.62 9.05
CA LEU A 17 -37.87 -16.76 8.17
C LEU A 17 -36.53 -17.51 8.25
N VAL A 18 -36.54 -18.64 8.93
CA VAL A 18 -35.43 -19.59 9.02
C VAL A 18 -35.54 -20.53 7.82
N LEU A 19 -34.60 -20.48 6.89
CA LEU A 19 -34.39 -21.53 5.90
C LEU A 19 -33.15 -22.31 6.28
N ALA A 20 -33.40 -23.53 6.78
CA ALA A 20 -32.38 -24.56 6.90
C ALA A 20 -32.24 -25.27 5.55
N ALA A 21 -31.09 -25.25 4.93
CA ALA A 21 -30.73 -26.12 3.83
C ALA A 21 -29.55 -27.00 4.26
N ALA A 22 -29.86 -28.24 4.53
CA ALA A 22 -28.89 -29.31 4.65
C ALA A 22 -28.41 -29.73 3.26
N CYS A 23 -27.12 -29.81 3.01
CA CYS A 23 -26.54 -30.57 1.91
C CYS A 23 -25.45 -31.48 2.43
N GLN A 24 -25.64 -32.71 2.06
CA GLN A 24 -24.94 -33.92 2.47
C GLN A 24 -23.55 -34.04 1.84
N ALA A 25 -22.70 -34.73 2.57
CA ALA A 25 -21.39 -35.19 2.15
C ALA A 25 -21.49 -36.23 1.01
N THR A 26 -20.58 -36.17 0.05
CA THR A 26 -20.20 -37.27 -0.81
C THR A 26 -18.69 -37.30 -0.98
N THR A 27 -18.09 -38.30 -0.33
CA THR A 27 -17.20 -39.37 -0.78
C THR A 27 -15.90 -39.01 -1.53
N GLN A 28 -14.84 -39.38 -0.83
CA GLN A 28 -13.55 -39.95 -1.25
C GLN A 28 -13.46 -40.45 -2.71
N SER A 29 -12.34 -40.12 -3.32
CA SER A 29 -11.57 -40.92 -4.29
C SER A 29 -10.23 -40.20 -4.45
N ASP A 30 -9.20 -40.75 -4.26
CA ASP A 30 -8.34 -41.81 -4.71
C ASP A 30 -6.90 -41.26 -4.81
N VAL A 31 -6.03 -41.85 -4.00
CA VAL A 31 -4.59 -41.54 -3.94
C VAL A 31 -3.92 -42.31 -5.08
N SER A 32 -3.55 -41.63 -6.16
CA SER A 32 -2.65 -42.23 -7.14
C SER A 32 -1.20 -41.93 -6.76
N GLN A 33 -0.53 -42.97 -6.34
CA GLN A 33 0.91 -43.05 -6.11
C GLN A 33 1.67 -42.79 -7.41
N VAL A 34 2.61 -41.82 -7.38
CA VAL A 34 3.65 -41.66 -8.41
C VAL A 34 4.90 -42.38 -7.89
N PRO A 35 5.46 -43.35 -8.64
CA PRO A 35 6.69 -44.02 -8.22
C PRO A 35 7.93 -43.17 -8.41
N ALA A 36 8.87 -43.27 -7.47
CA ALA A 36 10.18 -42.65 -7.51
C ALA A 36 11.07 -43.28 -8.61
N PRO A 37 11.90 -42.49 -9.28
CA PRO A 37 12.94 -43.05 -10.18
C PRO A 37 14.16 -43.52 -9.40
N ALA A 38 14.64 -44.70 -9.78
CA ALA A 38 15.83 -45.37 -9.27
C ALA A 38 17.12 -44.64 -9.74
N PRO A 39 18.26 -44.85 -9.03
CA PRO A 39 19.53 -44.23 -9.38
C PRO A 39 20.20 -44.98 -10.56
N ALA A 40 20.62 -44.25 -11.56
CA ALA A 40 21.45 -44.81 -12.63
C ALA A 40 22.94 -44.54 -12.36
N ALA A 41 23.68 -45.62 -12.59
CA ALA A 41 25.09 -45.74 -12.33
C ALA A 41 26.02 -45.00 -13.30
N ASP A 42 27.22 -44.79 -12.81
CA ASP A 42 28.43 -44.33 -13.48
C ASP A 42 28.64 -44.81 -14.93
N ALA A 43 29.05 -43.90 -15.76
CA ALA A 43 29.94 -44.17 -16.89
C ALA A 43 30.84 -42.97 -17.16
N HIS A 44 32.08 -43.06 -16.65
CA HIS A 44 33.19 -42.21 -17.06
C HIS A 44 33.50 -42.45 -18.52
N GLN A 45 33.46 -41.42 -19.35
CA GLN A 45 34.26 -41.36 -20.57
C GLN A 45 34.90 -39.99 -20.70
N HIS A 46 36.23 -40.08 -20.66
CA HIS A 46 37.21 -39.01 -20.80
C HIS A 46 37.33 -38.64 -22.29
N MET A 47 37.17 -37.36 -22.63
CA MET A 47 37.60 -36.76 -23.88
C MET A 47 38.23 -35.39 -23.62
N PRO A 48 39.40 -35.09 -24.24
CA PRO A 48 40.16 -33.88 -23.97
C PRO A 48 39.79 -32.72 -24.92
N GLY A 49 39.78 -31.54 -24.38
CA GLY A 49 40.21 -30.31 -25.04
C GLY A 49 39.29 -29.70 -26.09
N MET A 50 38.55 -28.67 -25.69
CA MET A 50 38.45 -27.43 -26.48
C MET A 50 38.09 -26.28 -25.50
N ALA A 51 39.04 -25.38 -25.34
CA ALA A 51 38.82 -24.10 -24.72
C ALA A 51 37.88 -23.28 -25.62
N MET A 52 36.69 -22.93 -25.10
CA MET A 52 35.93 -21.80 -25.60
C MET A 52 35.62 -20.93 -24.42
N ASP A 53 36.40 -19.91 -24.33
CA ASP A 53 36.16 -18.70 -23.55
C ASP A 53 34.84 -18.09 -24.04
N SER A 54 33.76 -18.30 -23.26
CA SER A 54 32.51 -17.58 -23.42
C SER A 54 32.14 -17.05 -22.04
N ALA A 55 32.76 -15.93 -21.73
CA ALA A 55 32.25 -15.09 -20.66
C ALA A 55 30.76 -14.85 -20.89
N PRO A 56 29.89 -14.98 -19.86
CA PRO A 56 28.51 -14.54 -19.96
C PRO A 56 28.55 -13.03 -20.22
N THR A 57 28.14 -12.63 -21.42
CA THR A 57 27.88 -11.23 -21.75
C THR A 57 26.86 -10.72 -20.73
N ALA A 58 27.34 -9.98 -19.75
CA ALA A 58 26.49 -9.24 -18.83
C ALA A 58 25.58 -8.37 -19.72
N ALA A 59 24.28 -8.62 -19.63
CA ALA A 59 23.30 -7.75 -20.26
C ALA A 59 23.61 -6.31 -19.83
N PRO A 60 23.61 -5.33 -20.75
CA PRO A 60 23.93 -3.96 -20.38
C PRO A 60 22.98 -3.54 -19.28
N ALA A 61 23.52 -3.08 -18.16
CA ALA A 61 22.78 -2.46 -17.09
C ALA A 61 21.93 -1.37 -17.74
N ARG A 62 20.62 -1.60 -17.80
CA ARG A 62 19.67 -0.64 -18.37
C ARG A 62 19.86 0.65 -17.59
N ASN A 63 20.04 1.73 -18.30
CA ASN A 63 20.30 3.03 -17.73
C ASN A 63 18.98 3.59 -17.17
N ASP A 64 18.59 3.11 -15.99
CA ASP A 64 17.31 3.41 -15.34
C ASP A 64 17.09 4.92 -15.13
N SER A 65 18.20 5.66 -14.97
CA SER A 65 18.16 7.12 -14.88
C SER A 65 17.71 7.77 -16.21
N ALA A 66 18.14 7.26 -17.36
CA ALA A 66 17.74 7.77 -18.66
C ALA A 66 16.26 7.45 -18.96
N MET A 67 15.78 6.26 -18.57
CA MET A 67 14.36 5.90 -18.73
C MET A 67 13.44 6.76 -17.87
N ARG A 68 13.87 7.14 -16.66
CA ARG A 68 13.08 8.03 -15.78
C ARG A 68 12.94 9.44 -16.35
N HIS A 69 13.96 9.96 -17.03
CA HIS A 69 13.91 11.26 -17.72
C HIS A 69 13.04 11.25 -18.99
N GLN A 70 12.72 10.06 -19.52
CA GLN A 70 11.89 9.91 -20.72
C GLN A 70 10.42 9.57 -20.42
N MET A 71 10.07 9.30 -19.12
CA MET A 71 8.68 9.09 -18.76
C MET A 71 7.90 10.40 -18.78
N ASP A 72 6.69 10.35 -19.35
CA ASP A 72 5.76 11.47 -19.25
C ASP A 72 5.41 11.76 -17.78
N PRO A 73 5.02 13.01 -17.45
CA PRO A 73 4.75 13.40 -16.07
C PRO A 73 3.71 12.52 -15.36
N ASP A 74 2.67 12.11 -16.07
CA ASP A 74 1.56 11.32 -15.52
C ASP A 74 2.04 9.92 -15.13
N THR A 75 2.76 9.23 -16.02
CA THR A 75 3.35 7.92 -15.74
C THR A 75 4.35 7.97 -14.59
N ARG A 76 5.19 9.01 -14.55
CA ARG A 76 6.16 9.20 -13.47
C ARG A 76 5.48 9.43 -12.14
N PHE A 77 4.43 10.26 -12.09
CA PHE A 77 3.62 10.47 -10.90
C PHE A 77 3.03 9.17 -10.38
N MET A 78 2.40 8.37 -11.25
CA MET A 78 1.81 7.09 -10.89
C MET A 78 2.85 6.14 -10.25
N HIS A 79 4.05 6.04 -10.85
CA HIS A 79 5.11 5.20 -10.30
C HIS A 79 5.56 5.68 -8.91
N HIS A 80 5.82 6.98 -8.78
CA HIS A 80 6.31 7.55 -7.52
C HIS A 80 5.24 7.47 -6.43
N MET A 81 3.99 7.78 -6.73
CA MET A 81 2.90 7.72 -5.76
C MET A 81 2.60 6.29 -5.31
N MET A 82 2.69 5.29 -6.19
CA MET A 82 2.57 3.88 -5.79
C MET A 82 3.69 3.47 -4.81
N MET A 83 4.93 3.90 -5.03
CA MET A 83 6.05 3.63 -4.12
C MET A 83 5.89 4.39 -2.80
N HIS A 84 5.42 5.63 -2.86
CA HIS A 84 5.12 6.45 -1.70
C HIS A 84 4.05 5.76 -0.82
N HIS A 85 2.93 5.35 -1.38
CA HIS A 85 1.87 4.62 -0.69
C HIS A 85 2.35 3.28 -0.11
N ALA A 86 3.22 2.57 -0.81
CA ALA A 86 3.78 1.33 -0.29
C ALA A 86 4.54 1.53 1.04
N GLN A 87 5.20 2.69 1.24
CA GLN A 87 5.83 2.99 2.52
C GLN A 87 4.77 3.25 3.63
N ALA A 88 3.67 3.94 3.33
CA ALA A 88 2.58 4.10 4.29
C ALA A 88 2.00 2.75 4.71
N LEU A 89 1.79 1.82 3.77
CA LEU A 89 1.35 0.45 4.08
C LEU A 89 2.35 -0.30 4.97
N ALA A 90 3.66 -0.10 4.76
CA ALA A 90 4.67 -0.66 5.65
C ALA A 90 4.59 -0.07 7.06
N MET A 91 4.24 1.21 7.20
CA MET A 91 4.04 1.84 8.50
C MET A 91 2.75 1.37 9.17
N THR A 92 1.62 1.31 8.47
CA THR A 92 0.33 0.85 9.03
C THR A 92 0.40 -0.60 9.49
N SER A 93 1.15 -1.45 8.79
CA SER A 93 1.34 -2.85 9.15
C SER A 93 1.99 -3.07 10.54
N LEU A 94 2.66 -2.06 11.09
CA LEU A 94 3.27 -2.13 12.42
C LEU A 94 2.25 -1.97 13.55
N VAL A 95 1.13 -1.27 13.28
CA VAL A 95 0.18 -0.81 14.32
C VAL A 95 -0.42 -1.95 15.14
N PRO A 96 -0.91 -3.07 14.55
CA PRO A 96 -1.56 -4.13 15.32
C PRO A 96 -0.69 -4.76 16.41
N ALA A 97 0.63 -4.77 16.23
CA ALA A 97 1.58 -5.39 17.16
C ALA A 97 2.09 -4.43 18.25
N ARG A 98 1.59 -3.18 18.33
CA ARG A 98 2.18 -2.11 19.16
C ARG A 98 1.34 -1.68 20.36
N ASN A 99 0.26 -2.39 20.71
CA ASN A 99 -0.68 -1.96 21.75
C ASN A 99 -1.17 -0.52 21.56
N ALA A 100 -1.40 -0.14 20.31
CA ALA A 100 -1.86 1.19 19.96
C ALA A 100 -3.30 1.42 20.44
N SER A 101 -3.64 2.68 20.67
CA SER A 101 -5.01 3.07 21.02
C SER A 101 -6.00 2.62 19.94
N GLN A 102 -7.27 2.41 20.32
CA GLN A 102 -8.33 2.09 19.37
C GLN A 102 -8.43 3.15 18.26
N GLY A 103 -8.23 4.42 18.61
CA GLY A 103 -8.28 5.52 17.64
C GLY A 103 -7.19 5.39 16.56
N LEU A 104 -5.96 5.00 16.95
CA LEU A 104 -4.86 4.79 16.02
C LEU A 104 -5.07 3.54 15.17
N ASN A 105 -5.58 2.45 15.75
CA ASN A 105 -5.90 1.24 14.98
C ASN A 105 -6.92 1.52 13.87
N LEU A 106 -8.02 2.22 14.18
CA LEU A 106 -9.04 2.59 13.19
C LEU A 106 -8.52 3.54 12.11
N LEU A 107 -7.64 4.48 12.48
CA LEU A 107 -6.99 5.37 11.51
C LEU A 107 -6.07 4.58 10.58
N ALA A 108 -5.22 3.72 11.13
CA ALA A 108 -4.28 2.91 10.36
C ALA A 108 -5.00 1.96 9.40
N GLU A 109 -6.10 1.32 9.84
CA GLU A 109 -6.95 0.49 8.99
C GLU A 109 -7.54 1.30 7.82
N ARG A 110 -8.04 2.51 8.08
CA ARG A 110 -8.56 3.39 7.04
C ARG A 110 -7.49 3.75 6.01
N ILE A 111 -6.30 4.20 6.46
CA ILE A 111 -5.16 4.50 5.59
C ILE A 111 -4.75 3.27 4.77
N ASP A 112 -4.69 2.10 5.41
CA ASP A 112 -4.32 0.85 4.75
C ASP A 112 -5.28 0.50 3.61
N VAL A 113 -6.59 0.65 3.82
CA VAL A 113 -7.61 0.38 2.81
C VAL A 113 -7.54 1.41 1.68
N SER A 114 -7.59 2.72 1.99
CA SER A 114 -7.59 3.77 0.95
C SER A 114 -6.36 3.69 0.06
N GLN A 115 -5.17 3.54 0.65
CA GLN A 115 -3.93 3.52 -0.13
C GLN A 115 -3.74 2.24 -0.95
N LYS A 116 -4.26 1.10 -0.50
CA LYS A 116 -4.33 -0.12 -1.33
C LYS A 116 -5.22 0.08 -2.55
N ASP A 117 -6.38 0.69 -2.36
CA ASP A 117 -7.32 0.97 -3.44
C ASP A 117 -6.74 1.96 -4.44
N GLU A 118 -6.07 3.02 -3.98
CA GLU A 118 -5.38 3.99 -4.82
C GLU A 118 -4.23 3.36 -5.61
N ILE A 119 -3.41 2.50 -5.00
CA ILE A 119 -2.39 1.72 -5.71
C ILE A 119 -3.03 0.86 -6.80
N ALA A 120 -4.15 0.21 -6.52
CA ALA A 120 -4.85 -0.61 -7.50
C ALA A 120 -5.44 0.23 -8.65
N LEU A 121 -5.93 1.43 -8.37
CA LEU A 121 -6.39 2.38 -9.39
C LEU A 121 -5.24 2.85 -10.28
N MET A 122 -4.11 3.27 -9.70
CA MET A 122 -2.91 3.67 -10.43
C MET A 122 -2.38 2.55 -11.32
N ARG A 123 -2.31 1.33 -10.80
CA ARG A 123 -1.90 0.14 -11.58
C ARG A 123 -2.81 -0.08 -12.78
N ARG A 124 -4.14 -0.08 -12.58
CA ARG A 124 -5.11 -0.26 -13.67
C ARG A 124 -5.02 0.85 -14.72
N TRP A 125 -4.77 2.09 -14.29
CA TRP A 125 -4.59 3.22 -15.21
C TRP A 125 -3.37 3.01 -16.12
N LEU A 126 -2.23 2.60 -15.57
CA LEU A 126 -1.01 2.27 -16.32
C LEU A 126 -1.23 1.11 -17.29
N GLU A 127 -1.82 0.01 -16.82
CA GLU A 127 -2.08 -1.19 -17.62
C GLU A 127 -2.97 -0.90 -18.82
N ARG A 128 -4.10 -0.19 -18.62
CA ARG A 128 -5.02 0.16 -19.72
C ARG A 128 -4.39 1.06 -20.79
N ARG A 129 -3.34 1.79 -20.45
CA ARG A 129 -2.62 2.69 -21.37
C ARG A 129 -1.34 2.08 -21.91
N GLY A 130 -1.07 0.81 -21.64
CA GLY A 130 0.15 0.14 -22.06
C GLY A 130 1.41 0.78 -21.51
N LYS A 131 1.31 1.47 -20.36
CA LYS A 131 2.44 2.07 -19.67
C LYS A 131 3.13 1.02 -18.80
N PRO A 132 4.47 1.09 -18.62
CA PRO A 132 5.18 0.16 -17.76
C PRO A 132 4.67 0.29 -16.32
N LEU A 133 4.69 -0.83 -15.58
CA LEU A 133 4.51 -0.81 -14.13
C LEU A 133 5.87 -0.53 -13.45
N PRO A 134 5.87 0.06 -12.25
CA PRO A 134 7.10 0.16 -11.46
C PRO A 134 7.63 -1.25 -11.18
N PRO A 135 8.97 -1.45 -11.21
CA PRO A 135 9.57 -2.76 -10.95
C PRO A 135 9.20 -3.27 -9.56
N PRO A 136 8.93 -4.58 -9.40
CA PRO A 136 8.66 -5.16 -8.09
C PRO A 136 9.91 -5.09 -7.21
N GLY A 137 9.74 -4.61 -5.97
CA GLY A 137 10.82 -4.59 -4.97
C GLY A 137 11.72 -3.36 -5.00
N GLU A 138 11.47 -2.35 -5.81
CA GLU A 138 12.17 -1.06 -5.71
C GLU A 138 11.71 -0.24 -4.47
N HIS A 139 11.59 -0.91 -3.31
CA HIS A 139 11.65 -0.21 -2.03
C HIS A 139 13.07 0.35 -1.76
N ALA A 140 14.01 0.05 -2.64
CA ALA A 140 15.45 0.29 -2.47
C ALA A 140 15.97 1.56 -3.15
N MET A 141 15.10 2.42 -3.68
CA MET A 141 15.57 3.74 -4.05
C MET A 141 15.14 4.73 -2.96
N PRO A 142 16.07 5.19 -2.12
CA PRO A 142 15.88 6.39 -1.34
C PRO A 142 15.93 7.58 -2.30
N MET A 143 15.14 7.54 -3.37
CA MET A 143 14.82 8.74 -4.09
C MET A 143 14.12 9.62 -3.09
N MET A 144 14.66 10.79 -2.90
CA MET A 144 14.19 11.83 -2.01
C MET A 144 12.80 12.34 -2.46
N MET A 145 11.80 11.44 -2.45
CA MET A 145 10.43 11.86 -2.64
C MET A 145 9.99 12.62 -1.39
N PRO A 146 9.27 13.73 -1.57
CA PRO A 146 8.82 14.53 -0.44
C PRO A 146 8.14 13.68 0.63
N GLY A 147 8.47 13.89 1.89
CA GLY A 147 7.82 13.25 3.03
C GLY A 147 8.22 11.81 3.35
N MET A 148 8.92 11.12 2.45
CA MET A 148 9.37 9.74 2.69
C MET A 148 10.25 9.63 3.94
N LEU A 149 10.07 8.53 4.68
CA LEU A 149 10.90 8.20 5.82
C LEU A 149 12.22 7.56 5.35
N THR A 150 13.29 7.93 6.03
CA THR A 150 14.58 7.24 5.92
C THR A 150 14.54 5.88 6.62
N GLU A 151 15.47 4.98 6.30
CA GLU A 151 15.60 3.71 7.01
C GLU A 151 15.86 3.89 8.52
N SER A 152 16.59 4.95 8.91
CA SER A 152 16.79 5.28 10.32
C SER A 152 15.47 5.63 11.02
N GLU A 153 14.61 6.42 10.38
CA GLU A 153 13.29 6.79 10.92
C GLU A 153 12.34 5.60 10.98
N LEU A 154 12.33 4.78 9.94
CA LEU A 154 11.58 3.51 9.95
C LEU A 154 12.09 2.57 11.05
N GLY A 155 13.40 2.51 11.25
CA GLY A 155 14.02 1.76 12.35
C GLY A 155 13.56 2.26 13.73
N ARG A 156 13.51 3.58 13.93
CA ARG A 156 12.98 4.18 15.16
C ARG A 156 11.50 3.84 15.36
N LEU A 157 10.70 3.92 14.32
CA LEU A 157 9.27 3.57 14.39
C LEU A 157 9.08 2.08 14.73
N ARG A 158 9.87 1.20 14.12
CA ARG A 158 9.85 -0.26 14.40
C ARG A 158 10.25 -0.58 15.83
N ALA A 159 11.15 0.18 16.44
CA ALA A 159 11.63 -0.03 17.79
C ALA A 159 10.69 0.52 18.88
N ALA A 160 9.92 1.55 18.56
CA ALA A 160 9.04 2.24 19.50
C ALA A 160 7.81 1.38 19.89
N THR A 161 7.25 1.63 21.08
CA THR A 161 6.05 0.95 21.60
C THR A 161 5.17 1.93 22.37
N GLY A 162 3.90 1.57 22.59
CA GLY A 162 2.97 2.36 23.39
C GLY A 162 2.81 3.81 22.91
N GLY A 163 2.77 4.75 23.82
CA GLY A 163 2.56 6.17 23.47
C GLY A 163 3.67 6.78 22.61
N GLU A 164 4.92 6.31 22.74
CA GLU A 164 6.01 6.76 21.87
C GLU A 164 5.79 6.31 20.43
N PHE A 165 5.37 5.05 20.23
CA PHE A 165 5.03 4.55 18.91
C PHE A 165 3.90 5.38 18.29
N GLU A 166 2.82 5.63 19.03
CA GLU A 166 1.68 6.41 18.53
C GLU A 166 2.12 7.81 18.09
N ARG A 167 2.92 8.49 18.91
CA ARG A 167 3.42 9.83 18.58
C ARG A 167 4.28 9.83 17.34
N LEU A 168 5.27 8.92 17.27
CA LEU A 168 6.14 8.80 16.10
C LEU A 168 5.36 8.43 14.83
N PHE A 169 4.40 7.49 14.94
CA PHE A 169 3.54 7.12 13.82
C PHE A 169 2.78 8.33 13.28
N LEU A 170 2.14 9.09 14.15
CA LEU A 170 1.36 10.28 13.75
C LEU A 170 2.26 11.36 13.13
N GLU A 171 3.40 11.69 13.77
CA GLU A 171 4.35 12.70 13.26
C GLU A 171 4.90 12.30 11.88
N PHE A 172 5.30 11.06 11.72
CA PHE A 172 5.88 10.56 10.48
C PHE A 172 4.84 10.43 9.37
N MET A 173 3.63 9.95 9.70
CA MET A 173 2.56 9.80 8.71
C MET A 173 2.02 11.16 8.26
N ILE A 174 1.95 12.18 9.14
CA ILE A 174 1.62 13.55 8.75
C ILE A 174 2.63 14.06 7.72
N ARG A 175 3.93 13.97 8.02
CA ARG A 175 4.98 14.40 7.08
C ARG A 175 4.93 13.64 5.76
N HIS A 176 4.68 12.35 5.81
CA HIS A 176 4.53 11.49 4.65
C HIS A 176 3.36 11.96 3.77
N HIS A 177 2.20 12.21 4.34
CA HIS A 177 1.03 12.71 3.64
C HIS A 177 1.23 14.12 3.08
N GLU A 178 1.89 15.01 3.83
CA GLU A 178 2.28 16.33 3.31
C GLU A 178 3.18 16.20 2.08
N GLY A 179 4.06 15.20 2.05
CA GLY A 179 4.87 14.87 0.88
C GLY A 179 4.04 14.45 -0.33
N ALA A 180 3.00 13.65 -0.13
CA ALA A 180 2.07 13.28 -1.20
C ALA A 180 1.38 14.52 -1.80
N LEU A 181 0.95 15.47 -0.96
CA LEU A 181 0.35 16.73 -1.42
C LEU A 181 1.33 17.58 -2.25
N VAL A 182 2.63 17.56 -1.91
CA VAL A 182 3.66 18.20 -2.72
C VAL A 182 3.75 17.54 -4.09
N MET A 183 3.76 16.21 -4.16
CA MET A 183 3.80 15.46 -5.42
C MET A 183 2.56 15.73 -6.29
N VAL A 184 1.38 15.82 -5.69
CA VAL A 184 0.14 16.22 -6.38
C VAL A 184 0.28 17.62 -6.97
N ALA A 185 0.76 18.59 -6.18
CA ALA A 185 0.95 19.97 -6.64
C ALA A 185 1.98 20.07 -7.79
N GLU A 186 3.06 19.30 -7.72
CA GLU A 186 4.06 19.22 -8.79
C GLU A 186 3.49 18.64 -10.09
N LEU A 187 2.66 17.59 -10.00
CA LEU A 187 1.97 17.03 -11.17
C LEU A 187 1.06 18.07 -11.82
N LEU A 188 0.16 18.66 -11.02
CA LEU A 188 -0.82 19.64 -11.51
C LEU A 188 -0.17 20.93 -12.04
N GLY A 189 1.02 21.29 -11.54
CA GLY A 189 1.85 22.38 -12.05
C GLY A 189 2.66 22.06 -13.30
N SER A 190 2.74 20.77 -13.69
CA SER A 190 3.51 20.33 -14.84
C SER A 190 2.74 20.58 -16.14
N GLN A 191 3.39 21.19 -17.13
CA GLN A 191 2.76 21.52 -18.41
C GLN A 191 2.26 20.24 -19.12
N GLY A 192 0.97 20.21 -19.46
CA GLY A 192 0.33 19.10 -20.17
C GLY A 192 0.07 17.85 -19.34
N ALA A 193 0.37 17.87 -18.03
CA ALA A 193 0.04 16.77 -17.13
C ALA A 193 -1.43 16.79 -16.69
N ALA A 194 -1.91 15.65 -16.19
CA ALA A 194 -3.25 15.46 -15.63
C ALA A 194 -4.41 15.92 -16.54
N GLN A 195 -4.23 15.83 -17.86
CA GLN A 195 -5.29 16.15 -18.84
C GLN A 195 -6.32 15.00 -19.00
N ASP A 196 -5.96 13.82 -18.60
CA ASP A 196 -6.83 12.66 -18.54
C ASP A 196 -7.81 12.78 -17.36
N SER A 197 -9.12 12.70 -17.63
CA SER A 197 -10.14 12.92 -16.61
C SER A 197 -10.13 11.89 -15.49
N GLU A 198 -9.72 10.65 -15.79
CA GLU A 198 -9.60 9.59 -14.78
C GLU A 198 -8.39 9.84 -13.86
N LEU A 199 -7.27 10.26 -14.43
CA LEU A 199 -6.10 10.67 -13.65
C LEU A 199 -6.42 11.89 -12.79
N PHE A 200 -7.07 12.92 -13.36
CA PHE A 200 -7.43 14.12 -12.61
C PHE A 200 -8.36 13.81 -11.44
N ALA A 201 -9.36 12.93 -11.65
CA ALA A 201 -10.24 12.48 -10.56
C ALA A 201 -9.45 11.76 -9.46
N LEU A 202 -8.62 10.78 -9.82
CA LEU A 202 -7.78 10.06 -8.86
C LEU A 202 -6.86 11.00 -8.05
N VAL A 203 -6.21 11.94 -8.71
CA VAL A 203 -5.31 12.92 -8.06
C VAL A 203 -6.09 13.83 -7.11
N SER A 204 -7.31 14.20 -7.48
CA SER A 204 -8.19 15.02 -6.63
C SER A 204 -8.66 14.24 -5.40
N ASP A 205 -8.97 12.96 -5.55
CA ASP A 205 -9.36 12.08 -4.43
C ASP A 205 -8.17 11.89 -3.48
N ILE A 206 -6.97 11.61 -4.00
CA ILE A 206 -5.74 11.54 -3.20
C ILE A 206 -5.52 12.85 -2.41
N ASP A 207 -5.63 14.02 -3.05
CA ASP A 207 -5.46 15.31 -2.35
C ASP A 207 -6.47 15.47 -1.20
N ALA A 208 -7.72 15.13 -1.44
CA ALA A 208 -8.79 15.26 -0.45
C ALA A 208 -8.60 14.30 0.74
N ASP A 209 -8.30 13.02 0.47
CA ASP A 209 -8.10 12.00 1.50
C ASP A 209 -6.84 12.31 2.33
N GLN A 210 -5.73 12.65 1.71
CA GLN A 210 -4.49 13.01 2.41
C GLN A 210 -4.69 14.20 3.35
N ARG A 211 -5.44 15.25 2.93
CA ARG A 211 -5.77 16.41 3.79
C ARG A 211 -6.66 16.02 4.96
N ALA A 212 -7.67 15.19 4.74
CA ALA A 212 -8.57 14.74 5.78
C ALA A 212 -7.83 13.91 6.84
N GLU A 213 -6.93 13.02 6.41
CA GLU A 213 -6.11 12.18 7.27
C GLU A 213 -5.09 13.00 8.07
N ILE A 214 -4.41 13.97 7.44
CA ILE A 214 -3.52 14.93 8.14
C ILE A 214 -4.28 15.64 9.27
N ASN A 215 -5.46 16.17 8.98
CA ASN A 215 -6.27 16.87 9.99
C ASN A 215 -6.65 15.94 11.14
N ARG A 216 -7.01 14.70 10.85
CA ARG A 216 -7.32 13.68 11.87
C ARG A 216 -6.09 13.37 12.71
N MET A 217 -4.93 13.13 12.09
CA MET A 217 -3.67 12.83 12.79
C MET A 217 -3.23 13.99 13.68
N ARG A 218 -3.30 15.23 13.20
CA ARG A 218 -2.99 16.43 14.00
C ARG A 218 -3.89 16.57 15.23
N SER A 219 -5.18 16.27 15.07
CA SER A 219 -6.14 16.29 16.19
C SER A 219 -5.78 15.22 17.23
N MET A 220 -5.40 14.02 16.80
CA MET A 220 -4.97 12.94 17.69
C MET A 220 -3.67 13.30 18.42
N LEU A 221 -2.69 13.85 17.72
CA LEU A 221 -1.42 14.27 18.28
C LEU A 221 -1.60 15.38 19.34
N SER A 222 -2.46 16.37 19.05
CA SER A 222 -2.84 17.41 20.01
C SER A 222 -3.48 16.83 21.28
N ALA A 223 -4.37 15.84 21.14
CA ALA A 223 -5.01 15.18 22.26
C ALA A 223 -4.02 14.36 23.13
N MET A 224 -2.92 13.88 22.56
CA MET A 224 -1.84 13.23 23.31
C MET A 224 -1.07 14.24 24.19
N GLY A 225 -0.79 15.43 23.66
CA GLY A 225 -0.08 16.49 24.38
C GLY A 225 -0.87 17.07 25.57
N THR A 226 -2.19 16.98 25.55
CA THR A 226 -3.06 17.45 26.65
C THR A 226 -3.24 16.41 27.76
N ARG A 227 -2.84 15.16 27.55
CA ARG A 227 -2.82 14.11 28.58
C ARG A 227 -1.48 14.15 29.29
N SER A 228 -1.19 15.22 30.08
CA SER A 228 -0.05 15.22 31.01
C SER A 228 -0.22 14.10 32.02
N PRO A 229 0.85 13.36 32.42
CA PRO A 229 0.73 12.37 33.47
C PRO A 229 0.37 13.10 34.77
N GLY A 230 -0.78 12.72 35.39
CA GLY A 230 -1.12 13.05 36.75
C GLY A 230 -0.28 12.22 37.72
#